data_456e25f85d6aeb5482e41c2643f0287d
#
_entry.id   456e25f85d6aeb5482e41c2643f0287d
#
_cell.length_a   1.000
_cell.length_b   1.000
_cell.length_c   1.000
_cell.angle_alpha   90.00
_cell.angle_beta   90.00
_cell.angle_gamma   90.00
#
_symmetry.space_group_name_H-M   'P 1'
#
loop_
_entity.id
_entity.type
_entity.pdbx_description
1 polymer ?
#
loop_
_entity_poly.entity_id
_entity_poly.type
_entity_poly.pdbx_seq_one_letter_code
_entity_poly.pdbx_strand_id
1 'polypeptide(L)'
;MVSRSDEDLISAGTPAVRAGINYFVHGVSPSMRTLERSIADIAPTDIPVLLVGESGTGKEVAALEIHRLSRRWDEAFVKCGCAGLTPDSIAARLRCGDGSTGNRTTGGGSLFLDEISNLDLASQARLLDMLPDGTGVTAENHVSMRIISSTTRNLEEEMRGGRFREELYYRINGVNLRLPPLRQRKDDISGLLDFFLKKYASLFGRPEPRLSSPTVDLLLSYSWPGNIRELENVARKIIALGNEQLAVGDLSVGIVPKAAEFAPDSSSGNNHATGQSLKQASREASRRAERVMILKQLERTHWNRKKTARDLQISYKALLYKLKQLGLDGSGNGNGQ
;
A
#
# COMPACT_ATOMS: atom_id res chain seq x y z
N MET A 1 4.96 -20.57 20.28
CA MET A 1 4.40 -19.32 20.82
C MET A 1 4.17 -18.40 19.62
N VAL A 2 2.90 -18.29 19.18
CA VAL A 2 2.52 -17.55 17.99
C VAL A 2 2.50 -16.07 18.33
N SER A 3 3.31 -15.29 17.62
CA SER A 3 3.34 -13.83 17.66
C SER A 3 1.97 -13.29 17.25
N ARG A 4 1.27 -12.64 18.17
CA ARG A 4 0.09 -11.82 17.83
C ARG A 4 0.58 -10.68 16.92
N SER A 5 0.01 -10.61 15.72
CA SER A 5 0.29 -9.53 14.77
C SER A 5 -0.18 -8.19 15.34
N ASP A 6 0.58 -7.11 15.10
CA ASP A 6 0.22 -5.73 15.51
C ASP A 6 -1.17 -5.28 15.01
N GLU A 7 -1.75 -5.99 14.03
CA GLU A 7 -3.12 -5.77 13.55
C GLU A 7 -4.20 -6.12 14.59
N ASP A 8 -3.92 -7.07 15.51
CA ASP A 8 -4.86 -7.43 16.59
C ASP A 8 -4.89 -6.42 17.74
N LEU A 9 -3.87 -5.56 17.85
CA LEU A 9 -3.78 -4.54 18.90
C LEU A 9 -4.63 -3.29 18.61
N ILE A 10 -5.06 -3.09 17.37
CA ILE A 10 -5.87 -1.94 16.95
C ILE A 10 -7.38 -2.21 17.09
N SER A 11 -7.77 -3.48 17.29
CA SER A 11 -9.16 -3.95 17.31
C SER A 11 -9.85 -3.87 18.68
N ALA A 12 -9.12 -3.72 19.76
CA ALA A 12 -9.72 -3.55 21.09
C ALA A 12 -9.64 -2.08 21.49
N GLY A 13 -10.71 -1.42 21.82
CA GLY A 13 -10.88 -0.01 22.27
C GLY A 13 -9.65 0.52 22.99
N THR A 14 -8.74 1.14 22.25
CA THR A 14 -7.31 0.80 22.25
C THR A 14 -6.59 1.40 23.44
N PRO A 15 -5.87 0.62 24.26
CA PRO A 15 -4.87 1.15 25.17
C PRO A 15 -3.81 2.04 24.48
N ALA A 16 -3.61 1.85 23.17
CA ALA A 16 -2.63 2.60 22.36
C ALA A 16 -3.03 4.07 22.15
N VAL A 17 -4.31 4.37 21.93
CA VAL A 17 -4.80 5.76 21.86
C VAL A 17 -4.72 6.41 23.24
N ARG A 18 -5.02 5.67 24.31
CA ARG A 18 -4.83 6.11 25.70
C ARG A 18 -3.37 6.24 26.11
N ALA A 19 -2.45 5.46 25.50
CA ALA A 19 -1.02 5.48 25.80
C ALA A 19 -0.25 6.63 25.11
N GLY A 20 -0.92 7.49 24.33
CA GLY A 20 -0.26 8.63 23.67
C GLY A 20 0.78 8.24 22.61
N ILE A 21 0.73 7.01 22.09
CA ILE A 21 1.63 6.59 21.02
C ILE A 21 1.20 7.31 19.74
N ASN A 22 1.97 8.33 19.37
CA ASN A 22 1.69 9.12 18.19
C ASN A 22 2.18 8.36 16.94
N TYR A 23 1.28 7.65 16.26
CA TYR A 23 1.57 6.98 14.99
C TYR A 23 1.53 7.94 13.80
N PHE A 24 1.08 9.18 14.01
CA PHE A 24 0.96 10.18 12.96
C PHE A 24 2.27 10.93 12.81
N VAL A 25 2.94 10.74 11.68
CA VAL A 25 4.14 11.51 11.31
C VAL A 25 3.68 12.74 10.54
N HIS A 26 3.93 13.93 11.10
CA HIS A 26 3.60 15.18 10.44
C HIS A 26 4.40 15.36 9.16
N GLY A 27 3.70 15.68 8.06
CA GLY A 27 4.33 15.92 6.78
C GLY A 27 4.96 17.33 6.70
N VAL A 28 6.08 17.42 5.99
CA VAL A 28 6.70 18.70 5.67
C VAL A 28 6.26 19.24 4.32
N SER A 29 5.73 18.37 3.45
CA SER A 29 5.24 18.74 2.13
C SER A 29 4.02 19.67 2.21
N PRO A 30 3.87 20.62 1.26
CA PRO A 30 2.72 21.54 1.24
C PRO A 30 1.37 20.82 1.18
N SER A 31 1.27 19.70 0.44
CA SER A 31 0.06 18.92 0.32
C SER A 31 -0.35 18.29 1.65
N MET A 32 0.61 17.74 2.42
CA MET A 32 0.31 17.18 3.74
C MET A 32 -0.03 18.25 4.76
N ARG A 33 0.66 19.37 4.76
CA ARG A 33 0.31 20.50 5.66
C ARG A 33 -1.11 21.01 5.42
N THR A 34 -1.54 21.08 4.16
CA THR A 34 -2.93 21.45 3.83
C THR A 34 -3.92 20.40 4.33
N LEU A 35 -3.63 19.12 4.12
CA LEU A 35 -4.45 18.01 4.62
C LEU A 35 -4.55 18.04 6.15
N GLU A 36 -3.43 18.21 6.85
CA GLU A 36 -3.37 18.26 8.32
C GLU A 36 -4.19 19.43 8.89
N ARG A 37 -4.17 20.61 8.25
CA ARG A 37 -5.04 21.73 8.61
C ARG A 37 -6.52 21.36 8.44
N SER A 38 -6.87 20.78 7.29
CA SER A 38 -8.24 20.32 7.05
C SER A 38 -8.69 19.26 8.06
N ILE A 39 -7.80 18.35 8.48
CA ILE A 39 -8.07 17.39 9.55
C ILE A 39 -8.32 18.11 10.87
N ALA A 40 -7.48 19.08 11.24
CA ALA A 40 -7.63 19.83 12.49
C ALA A 40 -8.94 20.63 12.53
N ASP A 41 -9.33 21.25 11.41
CA ASP A 41 -10.55 22.05 11.31
C ASP A 41 -11.81 21.18 11.41
N ILE A 42 -11.80 19.96 10.82
CA ILE A 42 -12.97 19.09 10.77
C ILE A 42 -13.08 18.14 11.95
N ALA A 43 -11.96 17.82 12.62
CA ALA A 43 -11.93 16.87 13.73
C ALA A 43 -12.91 17.23 14.86
N PRO A 44 -13.06 18.49 15.29
CA PRO A 44 -14.00 18.84 16.37
C PRO A 44 -15.48 18.72 15.97
N THR A 45 -15.79 18.51 14.68
CA THR A 45 -17.17 18.36 14.19
C THR A 45 -17.58 16.88 14.14
N ASP A 46 -18.90 16.63 14.08
CA ASP A 46 -19.42 15.27 13.86
C ASP A 46 -19.72 14.97 12.37
N ILE A 47 -19.29 15.84 11.45
CA ILE A 47 -19.49 15.68 10.03
C ILE A 47 -18.80 14.38 9.55
N PRO A 48 -19.50 13.53 8.76
CA PRO A 48 -18.91 12.36 8.15
C PRO A 48 -17.72 12.70 7.25
N VAL A 49 -16.65 11.92 7.31
CA VAL A 49 -15.45 12.15 6.51
C VAL A 49 -15.19 10.97 5.59
N LEU A 50 -14.95 11.27 4.32
CA LEU A 50 -14.52 10.30 3.32
C LEU A 50 -13.04 10.53 2.99
N LEU A 51 -12.19 9.55 3.32
CA LEU A 51 -10.76 9.53 3.02
C LEU A 51 -10.53 8.83 1.68
N VAL A 52 -10.03 9.54 0.69
CA VAL A 52 -9.75 9.02 -0.64
C VAL A 52 -8.24 9.00 -0.89
N GLY A 53 -7.73 7.88 -1.38
CA GLY A 53 -6.30 7.78 -1.72
C GLY A 53 -5.88 6.37 -2.05
N GLU A 54 -4.74 6.22 -2.70
CA GLU A 54 -4.18 4.91 -3.06
C GLU A 54 -3.96 4.02 -1.85
N SER A 55 -3.81 2.71 -2.09
CA SER A 55 -3.45 1.78 -1.03
C SER A 55 -2.10 2.17 -0.40
N GLY A 56 -2.02 2.10 0.93
CA GLY A 56 -0.80 2.40 1.65
C GLY A 56 -0.48 3.90 1.83
N THR A 57 -1.38 4.83 1.50
CA THR A 57 -1.17 6.28 1.68
C THR A 57 -1.31 6.77 3.12
N GLY A 58 -1.83 5.92 4.03
CA GLY A 58 -2.01 6.28 5.45
C GLY A 58 -3.44 6.67 5.81
N LYS A 59 -4.46 6.25 5.05
CA LYS A 59 -5.89 6.55 5.32
C LYS A 59 -6.32 6.17 6.75
N GLU A 60 -5.89 5.01 7.23
CA GLU A 60 -6.18 4.57 8.60
C GLU A 60 -5.55 5.47 9.67
N VAL A 61 -4.29 5.85 9.47
CA VAL A 61 -3.58 6.76 10.38
C VAL A 61 -4.24 8.14 10.39
N ALA A 62 -4.71 8.63 9.23
CA ALA A 62 -5.48 9.87 9.13
C ALA A 62 -6.84 9.76 9.87
N ALA A 63 -7.54 8.62 9.77
CA ALA A 63 -8.78 8.36 10.50
C ALA A 63 -8.58 8.38 12.03
N LEU A 64 -7.50 7.75 12.50
CA LEU A 64 -7.10 7.78 13.92
C LEU A 64 -6.78 9.21 14.38
N GLU A 65 -6.10 10.00 13.55
CA GLU A 65 -5.76 11.39 13.88
C GLU A 65 -7.01 12.26 13.95
N ILE A 66 -7.98 12.08 13.04
CA ILE A 66 -9.30 12.74 13.09
C ILE A 66 -10.02 12.41 14.40
N HIS A 67 -10.01 11.14 14.81
CA HIS A 67 -10.62 10.71 16.08
C HIS A 67 -9.89 11.31 17.27
N ARG A 68 -8.55 11.28 17.29
CA ARG A 68 -7.71 11.82 18.37
C ARG A 68 -7.94 13.33 18.59
N LEU A 69 -8.15 14.08 17.51
CA LEU A 69 -8.41 15.53 17.57
C LEU A 69 -9.90 15.87 17.74
N SER A 70 -10.79 14.88 17.77
CA SER A 70 -12.24 15.07 17.92
C SER A 70 -12.64 15.28 19.37
N ARG A 71 -13.90 15.70 19.57
CA ARG A 71 -14.51 15.76 20.90
C ARG A 71 -14.72 14.38 21.55
N ARG A 72 -14.59 13.31 20.75
CA ARG A 72 -14.79 11.90 21.12
C ARG A 72 -13.47 11.14 21.30
N TRP A 73 -12.37 11.84 21.51
CA TRP A 73 -11.01 11.28 21.56
C TRP A 73 -10.81 10.22 22.68
N ASP A 74 -11.58 10.30 23.75
CA ASP A 74 -11.58 9.38 24.89
C ASP A 74 -12.60 8.24 24.76
N GLU A 75 -13.45 8.28 23.72
CA GLU A 75 -14.42 7.25 23.40
C GLU A 75 -13.80 6.16 22.49
N ALA A 76 -14.61 5.17 22.07
CA ALA A 76 -14.14 4.06 21.26
C ALA A 76 -13.85 4.47 19.81
N PHE A 77 -12.73 4.03 19.27
CA PHE A 77 -12.47 3.99 17.84
C PHE A 77 -12.66 2.57 17.32
N VAL A 78 -13.70 2.35 16.55
CA VAL A 78 -14.05 1.02 16.03
C VAL A 78 -13.66 0.95 14.55
N LYS A 79 -12.71 0.08 14.20
CA LYS A 79 -12.34 -0.20 12.81
C LYS A 79 -13.17 -1.35 12.26
N CYS A 80 -13.75 -1.14 11.10
CA CYS A 80 -14.52 -2.14 10.36
C CYS A 80 -13.98 -2.25 8.92
N GLY A 81 -13.23 -3.31 8.61
CA GLY A 81 -12.80 -3.63 7.24
C GLY A 81 -14.01 -4.11 6.43
N CYS A 82 -14.31 -3.44 5.32
CA CYS A 82 -15.50 -3.70 4.51
C CYS A 82 -15.37 -4.90 3.58
N ALA A 83 -14.17 -5.44 3.38
CA ALA A 83 -13.95 -6.61 2.54
C ALA A 83 -14.59 -7.87 3.14
N GLY A 84 -15.48 -8.51 2.39
CA GLY A 84 -16.13 -9.77 2.81
C GLY A 84 -17.18 -9.62 3.92
N LEU A 85 -17.62 -8.40 4.23
CA LEU A 85 -18.74 -8.20 5.15
C LEU A 85 -20.05 -8.59 4.49
N THR A 86 -20.84 -9.39 5.23
CA THR A 86 -22.23 -9.70 4.89
C THR A 86 -23.19 -8.77 5.65
N PRO A 87 -24.44 -8.59 5.20
CA PRO A 87 -25.43 -7.74 5.89
C PRO A 87 -25.59 -8.09 7.38
N ASP A 88 -25.58 -9.37 7.72
CA ASP A 88 -25.73 -9.84 9.11
C ASP A 88 -24.48 -9.52 9.96
N SER A 89 -23.28 -9.67 9.36
CA SER A 89 -22.03 -9.37 10.05
C SER A 89 -21.85 -7.87 10.31
N ILE A 90 -22.35 -7.01 9.42
CA ILE A 90 -22.38 -5.56 9.64
C ILE A 90 -23.23 -5.24 10.88
N ALA A 91 -24.46 -5.77 10.92
CA ALA A 91 -25.36 -5.55 12.06
C ALA A 91 -24.74 -6.04 13.38
N ALA A 92 -24.11 -7.21 13.38
CA ALA A 92 -23.45 -7.74 14.55
C ALA A 92 -22.28 -6.85 15.01
N ARG A 93 -21.37 -6.48 14.10
CA ARG A 93 -20.19 -5.65 14.43
C ARG A 93 -20.55 -4.26 14.92
N LEU A 94 -21.54 -3.61 14.30
CA LEU A 94 -21.98 -2.27 14.70
C LEU A 94 -22.75 -2.25 16.02
N ARG A 95 -23.43 -3.35 16.39
CA ARG A 95 -24.15 -3.45 17.68
C ARG A 95 -23.27 -3.89 18.85
N CYS A 96 -22.27 -4.74 18.56
CA CYS A 96 -21.47 -5.35 19.62
C CYS A 96 -20.28 -4.50 20.04
N GLY A 97 -19.92 -3.45 19.29
CA GLY A 97 -18.62 -2.80 19.53
C GLY A 97 -17.61 -3.88 19.87
N ASP A 98 -16.51 -4.01 19.34
CA ASP A 98 -15.59 -5.14 19.46
C ASP A 98 -15.74 -5.96 20.77
N GLY A 99 -16.25 -7.19 20.64
CA GLY A 99 -16.74 -8.05 21.74
C GLY A 99 -15.70 -8.57 22.74
N SER A 100 -14.55 -7.92 22.91
CA SER A 100 -13.50 -8.38 23.83
C SER A 100 -13.57 -7.80 25.24
N THR A 101 -14.37 -6.77 25.46
CA THR A 101 -14.49 -6.14 26.78
C THR A 101 -15.92 -5.76 27.10
N GLY A 102 -16.85 -6.68 27.29
CA GLY A 102 -18.14 -6.55 27.97
C GLY A 102 -18.84 -5.17 28.15
N ASN A 103 -18.29 -4.12 27.56
CA ASN A 103 -18.76 -2.77 27.63
C ASN A 103 -19.61 -2.47 26.41
N ARG A 104 -20.92 -2.45 26.57
CA ARG A 104 -21.89 -1.98 25.58
C ARG A 104 -21.47 -0.57 25.17
N THR A 105 -21.12 -0.37 23.90
CA THR A 105 -20.95 0.96 23.30
C THR A 105 -22.30 1.64 23.17
N THR A 106 -22.92 1.94 24.32
CA THR A 106 -24.18 2.70 24.40
C THR A 106 -23.94 4.20 24.29
N GLY A 107 -22.76 4.63 23.94
CA GLY A 107 -22.47 6.05 23.79
C GLY A 107 -21.25 6.28 22.93
N GLY A 108 -21.42 7.02 21.88
CA GLY A 108 -20.39 7.79 21.22
C GLY A 108 -19.22 7.03 20.57
N GLY A 109 -18.26 7.78 20.10
CA GLY A 109 -17.04 7.26 19.46
C GLY A 109 -16.98 7.49 17.96
N SER A 110 -16.01 6.86 17.32
CA SER A 110 -15.83 6.93 15.86
C SER A 110 -15.85 5.54 15.25
N LEU A 111 -16.58 5.39 14.14
CA LEU A 111 -16.60 4.20 13.32
C LEU A 111 -15.79 4.45 12.05
N PHE A 112 -14.71 3.71 11.89
CA PHE A 112 -13.89 3.75 10.69
C PHE A 112 -14.23 2.58 9.75
N LEU A 113 -14.80 2.89 8.59
CA LEU A 113 -15.18 1.95 7.54
C LEU A 113 -14.05 1.89 6.50
N ASP A 114 -13.21 0.85 6.59
CA ASP A 114 -12.04 0.73 5.72
C ASP A 114 -12.38 0.04 4.40
N GLU A 115 -12.07 0.71 3.28
CA GLU A 115 -12.36 0.31 1.89
C GLU A 115 -13.87 0.04 1.65
N ILE A 116 -14.70 1.06 1.87
CA ILE A 116 -16.17 0.99 1.78
C ILE A 116 -16.66 0.57 0.39
N SER A 117 -15.89 0.83 -0.66
CA SER A 117 -16.15 0.37 -2.03
C SER A 117 -16.16 -1.15 -2.22
N ASN A 118 -15.71 -1.92 -1.22
CA ASN A 118 -15.72 -3.38 -1.26
C ASN A 118 -17.03 -4.01 -0.74
N LEU A 119 -17.97 -3.20 -0.24
CA LEU A 119 -19.29 -3.69 0.15
C LEU A 119 -20.13 -4.03 -1.07
N ASP A 120 -20.85 -5.15 -1.02
CA ASP A 120 -21.90 -5.45 -1.99
C ASP A 120 -23.15 -4.58 -1.77
N LEU A 121 -24.04 -4.52 -2.74
CA LEU A 121 -25.24 -3.65 -2.70
C LEU A 121 -26.20 -3.99 -1.54
N ALA A 122 -26.26 -5.24 -1.11
CA ALA A 122 -27.08 -5.67 0.02
C ALA A 122 -26.50 -5.18 1.35
N SER A 123 -25.17 -5.31 1.49
CA SER A 123 -24.43 -4.79 2.65
C SER A 123 -24.45 -3.27 2.73
N GLN A 124 -24.39 -2.58 1.57
CA GLN A 124 -24.55 -1.12 1.50
C GLN A 124 -25.95 -0.67 1.98
N ALA A 125 -27.02 -1.36 1.56
CA ALA A 125 -28.36 -1.07 2.02
C ALA A 125 -28.47 -1.28 3.53
N ARG A 126 -27.95 -2.39 4.05
CA ARG A 126 -27.97 -2.68 5.48
C ARG A 126 -27.18 -1.65 6.30
N LEU A 127 -26.02 -1.21 5.80
CA LEU A 127 -25.25 -0.14 6.43
C LEU A 127 -26.05 1.17 6.46
N LEU A 128 -26.68 1.53 5.34
CA LEU A 128 -27.49 2.76 5.22
C LEU A 128 -28.62 2.81 6.26
N ASP A 129 -29.31 1.68 6.49
CA ASP A 129 -30.38 1.57 7.51
C ASP A 129 -29.88 1.80 8.94
N MET A 130 -28.58 1.60 9.18
CA MET A 130 -27.97 1.72 10.51
C MET A 130 -27.29 3.07 10.75
N LEU A 131 -27.01 3.82 9.69
CA LEU A 131 -26.38 5.14 9.81
C LEU A 131 -27.41 6.21 10.22
N PRO A 132 -27.01 7.20 11.06
CA PRO A 132 -27.90 8.26 11.50
C PRO A 132 -28.40 9.08 10.30
N ASP A 133 -29.68 9.41 10.30
CA ASP A 133 -30.34 10.12 9.18
C ASP A 133 -29.98 11.61 9.06
N GLY A 134 -29.19 12.13 9.97
CA GLY A 134 -28.90 13.56 10.06
C GLY A 134 -30.10 14.40 10.57
N THR A 135 -31.28 13.78 10.77
CA THR A 135 -32.50 14.46 11.25
C THR A 135 -32.55 14.62 12.77
N GLY A 136 -31.54 14.14 13.48
CA GLY A 136 -31.48 14.20 14.95
C GLY A 136 -32.44 13.23 15.67
N VAL A 137 -33.23 12.46 14.94
CA VAL A 137 -34.12 11.43 15.49
C VAL A 137 -33.33 10.13 15.55
N THR A 138 -32.90 9.76 16.74
CA THR A 138 -32.25 8.45 16.98
C THR A 138 -33.33 7.38 17.04
N ALA A 139 -33.52 6.62 15.96
CA ALA A 139 -34.22 5.35 16.04
C ALA A 139 -33.40 4.38 16.93
N GLU A 140 -34.03 3.50 17.66
CA GLU A 140 -33.41 2.56 18.63
C GLU A 140 -32.30 1.68 18.02
N ASN A 141 -32.17 1.65 16.69
CA ASN A 141 -31.21 0.84 15.92
C ASN A 141 -30.06 1.64 15.29
N HIS A 142 -30.00 2.96 15.45
CA HIS A 142 -28.97 3.78 14.81
C HIS A 142 -27.67 3.77 15.65
N VAL A 143 -26.55 3.78 14.91
CA VAL A 143 -25.21 3.86 15.50
C VAL A 143 -24.94 5.33 15.89
N SER A 144 -24.78 5.61 17.17
CA SER A 144 -24.45 6.95 17.69
C SER A 144 -22.96 7.29 17.53
N MET A 145 -22.29 6.79 16.49
CA MET A 145 -20.86 6.99 16.27
C MET A 145 -20.63 7.95 15.11
N ARG A 146 -19.56 8.75 15.20
CA ARG A 146 -19.06 9.53 14.06
C ARG A 146 -18.56 8.60 12.96
N ILE A 147 -18.95 8.86 11.72
CA ILE A 147 -18.54 8.04 10.57
C ILE A 147 -17.28 8.60 9.91
N ILE A 148 -16.28 7.75 9.75
CA ILE A 148 -15.09 8.02 8.94
C ILE A 148 -14.99 6.85 7.96
N SER A 149 -14.97 7.12 6.66
CA SER A 149 -14.91 6.07 5.63
C SER A 149 -13.65 6.22 4.81
N SER A 150 -13.13 5.12 4.28
CA SER A 150 -11.99 5.14 3.35
C SER A 150 -12.30 4.42 2.05
N THR A 151 -11.66 4.85 0.96
CA THR A 151 -11.72 4.16 -0.32
C THR A 151 -10.46 4.42 -1.16
N THR A 152 -10.10 3.42 -1.96
CA THR A 152 -9.09 3.55 -3.03
C THR A 152 -9.74 3.81 -4.39
N ARG A 153 -11.04 3.56 -4.53
CA ARG A 153 -11.78 3.70 -5.79
C ARG A 153 -12.49 5.06 -5.88
N ASN A 154 -12.75 5.48 -7.11
CA ASN A 154 -13.62 6.62 -7.36
C ASN A 154 -15.09 6.21 -7.17
N LEU A 155 -15.72 6.62 -6.05
CA LEU A 155 -17.10 6.25 -5.75
C LEU A 155 -18.11 6.82 -6.75
N GLU A 156 -17.81 7.94 -7.40
CA GLU A 156 -18.67 8.50 -8.44
C GLU A 156 -18.72 7.60 -9.67
N GLU A 157 -17.60 6.98 -10.04
CA GLU A 157 -17.56 5.98 -11.11
C GLU A 157 -18.24 4.67 -10.69
N GLU A 158 -18.09 4.25 -9.45
CA GLU A 158 -18.78 3.08 -8.90
C GLU A 158 -20.32 3.29 -8.89
N MET A 159 -20.79 4.51 -8.56
CA MET A 159 -22.22 4.87 -8.64
C MET A 159 -22.73 4.82 -10.07
N ARG A 160 -22.04 5.43 -11.04
CA ARG A 160 -22.44 5.37 -12.46
C ARG A 160 -22.47 3.93 -12.98
N GLY A 161 -21.61 3.07 -12.47
CA GLY A 161 -21.57 1.65 -12.77
C GLY A 161 -22.61 0.80 -12.02
N GLY A 162 -23.45 1.39 -11.18
CA GLY A 162 -24.46 0.68 -10.39
C GLY A 162 -23.88 -0.22 -9.29
N ARG A 163 -22.60 -0.05 -8.92
CA ARG A 163 -21.92 -0.84 -7.88
C ARG A 163 -21.90 -0.16 -6.51
N PHE A 164 -22.26 1.12 -6.45
CA PHE A 164 -22.36 1.86 -5.20
C PHE A 164 -23.66 2.66 -5.16
N ARG A 165 -24.34 2.66 -4.02
CA ARG A 165 -25.62 3.36 -3.83
C ARG A 165 -25.38 4.85 -3.65
N GLU A 166 -26.18 5.65 -4.34
CA GLU A 166 -26.11 7.11 -4.28
C GLU A 166 -26.47 7.64 -2.88
N GLU A 167 -27.49 7.06 -2.26
CA GLU A 167 -27.93 7.45 -0.90
C GLU A 167 -26.81 7.22 0.13
N LEU A 168 -26.07 6.11 0.02
CA LEU A 168 -24.96 5.84 0.91
C LEU A 168 -23.81 6.82 0.68
N TYR A 169 -23.51 7.15 -0.59
CA TYR A 169 -22.48 8.13 -0.92
C TYR A 169 -22.74 9.48 -0.24
N TYR A 170 -23.94 10.03 -0.38
CA TYR A 170 -24.27 11.31 0.24
C TYR A 170 -24.28 11.24 1.78
N ARG A 171 -24.56 10.08 2.35
CA ARG A 171 -24.54 9.88 3.80
C ARG A 171 -23.14 9.89 4.40
N ILE A 172 -22.12 9.38 3.68
CA ILE A 172 -20.75 9.26 4.15
C ILE A 172 -19.83 10.39 3.66
N ASN A 173 -20.19 11.09 2.61
CA ASN A 173 -19.36 12.11 1.97
C ASN A 173 -19.75 13.53 2.43
N GLY A 174 -19.70 13.77 3.74
CA GLY A 174 -19.87 15.12 4.28
C GLY A 174 -18.69 16.01 3.95
N VAL A 175 -17.47 15.52 4.17
CA VAL A 175 -16.21 16.14 3.70
C VAL A 175 -15.32 15.08 3.07
N ASN A 176 -14.76 15.41 1.91
CA ASN A 176 -13.83 14.55 1.18
C ASN A 176 -12.40 15.03 1.40
N LEU A 177 -11.55 14.17 1.99
CA LEU A 177 -10.14 14.42 2.20
C LEU A 177 -9.31 13.48 1.32
N ARG A 178 -8.50 14.06 0.41
CA ARG A 178 -7.63 13.30 -0.48
C ARG A 178 -6.23 13.18 0.10
N LEU A 179 -5.79 11.94 0.30
CA LEU A 179 -4.42 11.66 0.72
C LEU A 179 -3.53 11.53 -0.52
N PRO A 180 -2.52 12.40 -0.68
CA PRO A 180 -1.62 12.33 -1.82
C PRO A 180 -0.77 11.07 -1.77
N PRO A 181 -0.49 10.42 -2.92
CA PRO A 181 0.47 9.32 -2.98
C PRO A 181 1.88 9.80 -2.65
N LEU A 182 2.73 8.89 -2.15
CA LEU A 182 4.06 9.24 -1.64
C LEU A 182 4.97 9.91 -2.68
N ARG A 183 4.83 9.55 -3.95
CA ARG A 183 5.53 10.18 -5.09
C ARG A 183 5.22 11.68 -5.27
N GLN A 184 4.10 12.17 -4.76
CA GLN A 184 3.70 13.60 -4.79
C GLN A 184 4.11 14.36 -3.53
N ARG A 185 4.67 13.67 -2.52
CA ARG A 185 5.14 14.24 -1.25
C ARG A 185 6.51 13.70 -0.87
N LYS A 186 7.46 13.75 -1.81
CA LYS A 186 8.80 13.19 -1.63
C LYS A 186 9.56 13.77 -0.44
N ASP A 187 9.27 15.03 -0.09
CA ASP A 187 9.86 15.70 1.06
C ASP A 187 9.56 14.98 2.40
N ASP A 188 8.45 14.23 2.45
CA ASP A 188 8.05 13.51 3.64
C ASP A 188 8.78 12.15 3.78
N ILE A 189 9.43 11.65 2.71
CA ILE A 189 10.05 10.32 2.70
C ILE A 189 11.11 10.19 3.78
N SER A 190 11.99 11.18 3.92
CA SER A 190 13.07 11.14 4.91
C SER A 190 12.53 11.05 6.33
N GLY A 191 11.54 11.88 6.69
CA GLY A 191 10.93 11.85 8.03
C GLY A 191 10.19 10.54 8.32
N LEU A 192 9.46 9.99 7.32
CA LEU A 192 8.79 8.70 7.44
C LEU A 192 9.79 7.55 7.58
N LEU A 193 10.87 7.58 6.80
CA LEU A 193 11.93 6.57 6.86
C LEU A 193 12.60 6.55 8.23
N ASP A 194 13.00 7.70 8.75
CA ASP A 194 13.60 7.84 10.08
C ASP A 194 12.67 7.32 11.18
N PHE A 195 11.38 7.64 11.08
CA PHE A 195 10.37 7.14 12.00
C PHE A 195 10.30 5.60 11.99
N PHE A 196 10.22 4.98 10.81
CA PHE A 196 10.15 3.54 10.70
C PHE A 196 11.43 2.84 11.10
N LEU A 197 12.60 3.39 10.77
CA LEU A 197 13.88 2.82 11.21
C LEU A 197 13.99 2.82 12.73
N LYS A 198 13.63 3.92 13.42
CA LYS A 198 13.59 4.00 14.88
C LYS A 198 12.60 3.01 15.48
N LYS A 199 11.37 2.95 14.92
CA LYS A 199 10.33 2.02 15.35
C LYS A 199 10.82 0.56 15.33
N TYR A 200 11.38 0.13 14.19
CA TYR A 200 11.82 -1.26 14.04
C TYR A 200 13.15 -1.57 14.70
N ALA A 201 14.06 -0.60 14.83
CA ALA A 201 15.26 -0.75 15.62
C ALA A 201 14.92 -1.05 17.09
N SER A 202 14.01 -0.29 17.68
CA SER A 202 13.49 -0.52 19.03
C SER A 202 12.79 -1.88 19.15
N LEU A 203 11.89 -2.19 18.20
CA LEU A 203 11.09 -3.43 18.23
C LEU A 203 11.97 -4.69 18.14
N PHE A 204 13.04 -4.66 17.32
CA PHE A 204 13.92 -5.81 17.14
C PHE A 204 15.15 -5.80 18.06
N GLY A 205 15.30 -4.80 18.93
CA GLY A 205 16.46 -4.65 19.80
C GLY A 205 17.77 -4.49 19.02
N ARG A 206 17.74 -3.84 17.85
CA ARG A 206 18.88 -3.62 16.97
C ARG A 206 19.27 -2.14 16.94
N PRO A 207 20.57 -1.84 16.70
CA PRO A 207 20.98 -0.45 16.52
C PRO A 207 20.35 0.15 15.25
N GLU A 208 20.06 1.44 15.29
CA GLU A 208 19.60 2.21 14.15
C GLU A 208 20.73 2.27 13.09
N PRO A 209 20.49 1.83 11.84
CA PRO A 209 21.51 1.81 10.81
C PRO A 209 21.74 3.22 10.25
N ARG A 210 22.96 3.50 9.88
CA ARG A 210 23.27 4.66 9.03
C ARG A 210 23.19 4.23 7.59
N LEU A 211 22.22 4.79 6.85
CA LEU A 211 22.09 4.49 5.43
C LEU A 211 23.18 5.21 4.63
N SER A 212 23.69 4.54 3.60
CA SER A 212 24.63 5.14 2.66
C SER A 212 23.92 6.16 1.75
N SER A 213 24.66 7.16 1.29
CA SER A 213 24.13 8.19 0.37
C SER A 213 23.46 7.58 -0.87
N PRO A 214 24.05 6.59 -1.57
CA PRO A 214 23.41 5.95 -2.71
C PRO A 214 22.06 5.28 -2.37
N THR A 215 21.94 4.69 -1.17
CA THR A 215 20.69 4.09 -0.72
C THR A 215 19.62 5.16 -0.47
N VAL A 216 19.98 6.27 0.17
CA VAL A 216 19.06 7.39 0.37
C VAL A 216 18.59 7.97 -0.95
N ASP A 217 19.51 8.22 -1.90
CA ASP A 217 19.19 8.75 -3.22
C ASP A 217 18.23 7.82 -4.00
N LEU A 218 18.44 6.50 -3.90
CA LEU A 218 17.54 5.51 -4.46
C LEU A 218 16.14 5.61 -3.85
N LEU A 219 16.04 5.65 -2.53
CA LEU A 219 14.76 5.72 -1.81
C LEU A 219 13.99 7.01 -2.14
N LEU A 220 14.67 8.15 -2.31
CA LEU A 220 14.07 9.44 -2.70
C LEU A 220 13.63 9.47 -4.16
N SER A 221 14.32 8.75 -5.05
CA SER A 221 14.01 8.72 -6.49
C SER A 221 12.91 7.72 -6.84
N TYR A 222 12.69 6.70 -6.01
CA TYR A 222 11.73 5.63 -6.28
C TYR A 222 10.28 6.13 -6.27
N SER A 223 9.41 5.51 -7.07
CA SER A 223 8.02 5.95 -7.29
C SER A 223 7.03 5.51 -6.21
N TRP A 224 7.40 4.55 -5.36
CA TRP A 224 6.61 4.04 -4.24
C TRP A 224 5.18 3.61 -4.64
N PRO A 225 4.97 2.63 -5.52
CA PRO A 225 3.64 2.18 -5.91
C PRO A 225 2.81 1.65 -4.74
N GLY A 226 3.43 1.10 -3.70
CA GLY A 226 2.80 0.69 -2.44
C GLY A 226 2.79 1.78 -1.36
N ASN A 227 3.20 3.01 -1.69
CA ASN A 227 3.18 4.18 -0.83
C ASN A 227 3.92 3.96 0.52
N ILE A 228 3.36 4.44 1.63
CA ILE A 228 3.96 4.32 2.97
C ILE A 228 4.07 2.85 3.41
N ARG A 229 3.12 1.98 3.03
CA ARG A 229 3.18 0.56 3.38
C ARG A 229 4.42 -0.13 2.79
N GLU A 230 4.80 0.22 1.56
CA GLU A 230 6.01 -0.28 0.92
C GLU A 230 7.27 0.30 1.58
N LEU A 231 7.30 1.60 1.86
CA LEU A 231 8.40 2.27 2.58
C LEU A 231 8.61 1.64 3.97
N GLU A 232 7.55 1.40 4.72
CA GLU A 232 7.59 0.73 6.02
C GLU A 232 8.16 -0.68 5.91
N ASN A 233 7.74 -1.45 4.89
CA ASN A 233 8.29 -2.78 4.64
C ASN A 233 9.79 -2.75 4.30
N VAL A 234 10.25 -1.77 3.53
CA VAL A 234 11.68 -1.60 3.22
C VAL A 234 12.45 -1.24 4.48
N ALA A 235 11.99 -0.28 5.27
CA ALA A 235 12.63 0.08 6.55
C ALA A 235 12.73 -1.14 7.50
N ARG A 236 11.66 -1.92 7.60
CA ARG A 236 11.63 -3.16 8.39
C ARG A 236 12.64 -4.18 7.87
N LYS A 237 12.76 -4.37 6.53
CA LYS A 237 13.76 -5.25 5.92
C LYS A 237 15.19 -4.80 6.22
N ILE A 238 15.47 -3.48 6.14
CA ILE A 238 16.79 -2.91 6.45
C ILE A 238 17.21 -3.30 7.87
N ILE A 239 16.34 -3.11 8.85
CA ILE A 239 16.62 -3.45 10.24
C ILE A 239 16.75 -4.97 10.44
N ALA A 240 15.82 -5.75 9.85
CA ALA A 240 15.78 -7.20 10.02
C ALA A 240 16.99 -7.90 9.40
N LEU A 241 17.47 -7.44 8.25
CA LEU A 241 18.61 -8.06 7.55
C LEU A 241 19.96 -7.49 8.01
N GLY A 242 19.99 -6.28 8.58
CA GLY A 242 21.23 -5.56 8.91
C GLY A 242 22.07 -5.21 7.67
N ASN A 243 21.50 -5.31 6.47
CA ASN A 243 22.15 -5.03 5.21
C ASN A 243 21.20 -4.24 4.29
N GLU A 244 21.53 -2.96 4.07
CA GLU A 244 20.70 -2.07 3.26
C GLU A 244 20.62 -2.50 1.80
N GLN A 245 21.72 -2.98 1.20
CA GLN A 245 21.78 -3.35 -0.22
C GLN A 245 20.85 -4.52 -0.54
N LEU A 246 20.78 -5.52 0.37
CA LEU A 246 19.83 -6.63 0.21
C LEU A 246 18.39 -6.18 0.37
N ALA A 247 18.14 -5.23 1.26
CA ALA A 247 16.80 -4.74 1.52
C ALA A 247 16.21 -3.90 0.37
N VAL A 248 17.06 -3.11 -0.31
CA VAL A 248 16.65 -2.26 -1.45
C VAL A 248 16.88 -2.90 -2.82
N GLY A 249 17.48 -4.08 -2.87
CA GLY A 249 17.78 -4.78 -4.12
C GLY A 249 16.56 -4.98 -5.02
N ASP A 250 15.41 -5.28 -4.42
CA ASP A 250 14.14 -5.44 -5.14
C ASP A 250 13.66 -4.13 -5.79
N LEU A 251 13.97 -2.96 -5.18
CA LEU A 251 13.60 -1.65 -5.72
C LEU A 251 14.39 -1.32 -6.97
N SER A 252 15.67 -1.74 -7.03
CA SER A 252 16.54 -1.50 -8.20
C SER A 252 16.06 -2.24 -9.44
N VAL A 253 15.43 -3.41 -9.27
CA VAL A 253 14.87 -4.21 -10.38
C VAL A 253 13.59 -3.57 -10.92
N GLY A 254 12.85 -2.83 -10.09
CA GLY A 254 11.63 -2.09 -10.48
C GLY A 254 11.88 -0.80 -11.26
N ILE A 255 13.11 -0.30 -11.31
CA ILE A 255 13.51 0.86 -12.14
C ILE A 255 13.83 0.40 -13.57
N VAL A 256 12.95 -0.35 -14.21
CA VAL A 256 12.90 -0.39 -15.66
C VAL A 256 12.25 0.92 -16.08
N PRO A 257 12.93 1.81 -16.85
CA PRO A 257 12.28 3.02 -17.32
C PRO A 257 11.06 2.59 -18.12
N LYS A 258 9.87 2.96 -17.62
CA LYS A 258 8.63 2.87 -18.36
C LYS A 258 8.89 3.73 -19.61
N ALA A 259 9.06 3.04 -20.74
CA ALA A 259 9.30 3.70 -22.02
C ALA A 259 8.31 4.85 -22.17
N ALA A 260 8.84 6.01 -22.54
CA ALA A 260 8.12 7.25 -22.71
C ALA A 260 6.73 7.01 -23.30
N GLU A 261 5.72 7.53 -22.63
CA GLU A 261 4.40 7.69 -23.19
C GLU A 261 4.54 8.50 -24.49
N PHE A 262 4.31 7.84 -25.60
CA PHE A 262 4.19 8.51 -26.87
C PHE A 262 2.99 9.44 -26.81
N ALA A 263 3.23 10.75 -26.76
CA ALA A 263 2.25 11.74 -27.17
C ALA A 263 1.86 11.44 -28.62
N PRO A 264 0.59 11.48 -29.01
CA PRO A 264 0.21 11.34 -30.39
C PRO A 264 0.50 12.65 -31.12
N ASP A 265 1.64 12.70 -31.81
CA ASP A 265 1.88 13.73 -32.80
C ASP A 265 1.10 13.37 -34.07
N SER A 266 0.14 14.20 -34.37
CA SER A 266 -0.69 14.14 -35.58
C SER A 266 0.13 14.63 -36.78
N SER A 267 0.71 13.70 -37.53
CA SER A 267 1.00 13.94 -38.97
C SER A 267 1.16 12.63 -39.74
N SER A 268 0.29 12.45 -40.69
CA SER A 268 0.24 11.60 -41.88
C SER A 268 1.44 10.70 -42.17
N GLY A 269 1.17 9.42 -42.38
CA GLY A 269 2.07 8.55 -43.16
C GLY A 269 1.84 7.06 -42.89
N ASN A 270 1.19 6.39 -43.83
CA ASN A 270 1.10 4.93 -43.96
C ASN A 270 2.34 4.20 -43.48
N ASN A 271 2.22 3.28 -42.51
CA ASN A 271 2.91 2.00 -42.57
C ASN A 271 2.36 1.00 -41.55
N HIS A 272 2.13 -0.21 -42.00
CA HIS A 272 1.66 -1.38 -41.29
C HIS A 272 2.39 -1.64 -39.96
N ALA A 273 1.74 -1.41 -38.83
CA ALA A 273 2.22 -1.88 -37.52
C ALA A 273 1.68 -3.30 -37.27
N THR A 274 2.54 -4.29 -37.50
CA THR A 274 2.34 -5.68 -37.07
C THR A 274 2.22 -5.74 -35.56
N GLY A 275 1.02 -6.07 -35.07
CA GLY A 275 0.75 -6.33 -33.69
C GLY A 275 1.60 -7.50 -33.16
N GLN A 276 2.59 -7.21 -32.34
CA GLN A 276 3.32 -8.26 -31.62
C GLN A 276 2.39 -8.94 -30.64
N SER A 277 2.13 -10.23 -30.84
CA SER A 277 1.32 -11.05 -29.95
C SER A 277 1.95 -11.08 -28.55
N LEU A 278 1.12 -10.99 -27.49
CA LEU A 278 1.52 -11.20 -26.08
C LEU A 278 2.43 -12.42 -25.89
N LYS A 279 2.27 -13.44 -26.73
CA LYS A 279 3.07 -14.65 -26.76
C LYS A 279 4.51 -14.39 -27.29
N GLN A 280 4.71 -13.40 -28.16
CA GLN A 280 6.03 -12.99 -28.63
C GLN A 280 6.75 -12.16 -27.58
N ALA A 281 6.07 -11.20 -26.94
CA ALA A 281 6.62 -10.38 -25.86
C ALA A 281 7.05 -11.23 -24.66
N SER A 282 6.25 -12.22 -24.27
CA SER A 282 6.59 -13.18 -23.22
C SER A 282 7.80 -14.04 -23.57
N ARG A 283 7.93 -14.49 -24.82
CA ARG A 283 9.09 -15.25 -25.28
C ARG A 283 10.37 -14.41 -25.32
N GLU A 284 10.28 -13.14 -25.69
CA GLU A 284 11.44 -12.22 -25.68
C GLU A 284 11.88 -11.88 -24.26
N ALA A 285 10.95 -11.64 -23.35
CA ALA A 285 11.26 -11.41 -21.93
C ALA A 285 11.95 -12.64 -21.30
N SER A 286 11.44 -13.84 -21.57
CA SER A 286 12.03 -15.10 -21.11
C SER A 286 13.45 -15.31 -21.67
N ARG A 287 13.68 -15.03 -22.96
CA ARG A 287 15.02 -15.11 -23.58
C ARG A 287 16.00 -14.11 -22.99
N ARG A 288 15.58 -12.88 -22.68
CA ARG A 288 16.43 -11.87 -22.04
C ARG A 288 16.85 -12.29 -20.63
N ALA A 289 15.90 -12.78 -19.83
CA ALA A 289 16.19 -13.29 -18.49
C ALA A 289 17.15 -14.48 -18.52
N GLU A 290 16.95 -15.42 -19.44
CA GLU A 290 17.81 -16.59 -19.64
C GLU A 290 19.23 -16.21 -20.06
N ARG A 291 19.37 -15.24 -20.96
CA ARG A 291 20.68 -14.69 -21.39
C ARG A 291 21.45 -14.11 -20.22
N VAL A 292 20.82 -13.28 -19.38
CA VAL A 292 21.45 -12.66 -18.20
C VAL A 292 21.92 -13.73 -17.23
N MET A 293 21.09 -14.74 -16.98
CA MET A 293 21.40 -15.83 -16.04
C MET A 293 22.59 -16.68 -16.52
N ILE A 294 22.62 -17.03 -17.81
CA ILE A 294 23.71 -17.81 -18.41
C ILE A 294 25.02 -17.01 -18.39
N LEU A 295 25.01 -15.73 -18.76
CA LEU A 295 26.19 -14.87 -18.74
C LEU A 295 26.76 -14.72 -17.34
N LYS A 296 25.93 -14.41 -16.35
CA LYS A 296 26.34 -14.28 -14.94
C LYS A 296 27.00 -15.57 -14.41
N GLN A 297 26.48 -16.73 -14.79
CA GLN A 297 27.05 -18.00 -14.36
C GLN A 297 28.34 -18.35 -15.11
N LEU A 298 28.47 -17.99 -16.40
CA LEU A 298 29.72 -18.15 -17.16
C LEU A 298 30.84 -17.28 -16.57
N GLU A 299 30.57 -16.03 -16.22
CA GLU A 299 31.52 -15.15 -15.54
C GLU A 299 31.98 -15.76 -14.19
N ARG A 300 31.03 -16.25 -13.38
CA ARG A 300 31.32 -16.89 -12.09
C ARG A 300 32.15 -18.14 -12.21
N THR A 301 32.03 -18.90 -13.30
CA THR A 301 32.79 -20.13 -13.56
C THR A 301 34.03 -19.92 -14.43
N HIS A 302 34.44 -18.65 -14.65
CA HIS A 302 35.55 -18.29 -15.54
C HIS A 302 35.43 -18.96 -16.94
N TRP A 303 34.21 -18.86 -17.53
CA TRP A 303 33.88 -19.41 -18.85
C TRP A 303 34.00 -20.94 -18.98
N ASN A 304 34.04 -21.66 -17.87
CA ASN A 304 34.06 -23.12 -17.86
C ASN A 304 32.66 -23.69 -18.17
N ARG A 305 32.41 -23.98 -19.43
CA ARG A 305 31.09 -24.41 -19.95
C ARG A 305 30.57 -25.71 -19.29
N LYS A 306 31.45 -26.67 -18.92
CA LYS A 306 31.04 -27.91 -18.24
C LYS A 306 30.58 -27.64 -16.80
N LYS A 307 31.29 -26.76 -16.07
CA LYS A 307 30.92 -26.36 -14.72
C LYS A 307 29.65 -25.53 -14.70
N THR A 308 29.52 -24.58 -15.65
CA THR A 308 28.32 -23.77 -15.83
C THR A 308 27.08 -24.62 -16.09
N ALA A 309 27.16 -25.62 -16.96
CA ALA A 309 26.03 -26.52 -17.22
C ALA A 309 25.58 -27.28 -15.95
N ARG A 310 26.56 -27.75 -15.15
CA ARG A 310 26.29 -28.44 -13.89
C ARG A 310 25.63 -27.52 -12.85
N ASP A 311 26.17 -26.30 -12.70
CA ASP A 311 25.67 -25.31 -11.75
C ASP A 311 24.26 -24.80 -12.12
N LEU A 312 23.94 -24.71 -13.41
CA LEU A 312 22.61 -24.37 -13.92
C LEU A 312 21.66 -25.58 -14.00
N GLN A 313 22.10 -26.77 -13.57
CA GLN A 313 21.33 -28.02 -13.62
C GLN A 313 20.76 -28.37 -14.99
N ILE A 314 21.50 -28.05 -16.07
CA ILE A 314 21.13 -28.37 -17.43
C ILE A 314 22.20 -29.25 -18.09
N SER A 315 21.78 -30.00 -19.13
CA SER A 315 22.75 -30.79 -19.86
C SER A 315 23.73 -29.91 -20.63
N TYR A 316 24.99 -30.36 -20.75
CA TYR A 316 26.02 -29.64 -21.52
C TYR A 316 25.58 -29.32 -22.95
N LYS A 317 24.86 -30.25 -23.57
CA LYS A 317 24.29 -30.10 -24.93
C LYS A 317 23.22 -29.00 -24.99
N ALA A 318 22.40 -28.89 -23.93
CA ALA A 318 21.39 -27.83 -23.80
C ALA A 318 22.06 -26.46 -23.61
N LEU A 319 23.12 -26.37 -22.81
CA LEU A 319 23.86 -25.11 -22.64
C LEU A 319 24.48 -24.64 -23.96
N LEU A 320 25.11 -25.52 -24.72
CA LEU A 320 25.69 -25.19 -26.04
C LEU A 320 24.64 -24.72 -27.02
N TYR A 321 23.47 -25.37 -27.06
CA TYR A 321 22.34 -24.95 -27.90
C TYR A 321 21.86 -23.54 -27.53
N LYS A 322 21.73 -23.24 -26.23
CA LYS A 322 21.32 -21.93 -25.73
C LYS A 322 22.37 -20.84 -26.03
N LEU A 323 23.66 -21.13 -25.88
CA LEU A 323 24.75 -20.21 -26.23
C LEU A 323 24.73 -19.86 -27.71
N LYS A 324 24.48 -20.85 -28.59
CA LYS A 324 24.34 -20.63 -30.04
C LYS A 324 23.12 -19.77 -30.36
N GLN A 325 21.99 -20.03 -29.71
CA GLN A 325 20.74 -19.25 -29.87
C GLN A 325 20.87 -17.79 -29.40
N LEU A 326 21.77 -17.54 -28.45
CA LEU A 326 22.03 -16.22 -27.84
C LEU A 326 23.19 -15.47 -28.54
N GLY A 327 23.81 -16.07 -29.55
CA GLY A 327 24.94 -15.48 -30.27
C GLY A 327 26.25 -15.36 -29.48
N LEU A 328 26.43 -16.20 -28.47
CA LEU A 328 27.56 -16.17 -27.53
C LEU A 328 28.60 -17.26 -27.80
N ASP A 329 28.53 -17.90 -28.97
CA ASP A 329 29.39 -19.04 -29.34
C ASP A 329 30.85 -18.64 -29.74
N GLY A 330 31.11 -17.31 -29.88
CA GLY A 330 32.36 -16.79 -30.45
C GLY A 330 33.44 -16.26 -29.51
N SER A 331 33.22 -16.25 -28.18
CA SER A 331 34.19 -15.64 -27.24
C SER A 331 34.91 -16.69 -26.42
N GLY A 332 35.82 -17.43 -26.99
CA GLY A 332 36.55 -18.43 -26.20
C GLY A 332 37.57 -19.24 -27.01
N ASN A 333 38.32 -18.58 -27.88
CA ASN A 333 39.57 -19.19 -28.43
C ASN A 333 40.73 -18.20 -28.21
N GLY A 334 41.52 -18.48 -27.20
CA GLY A 334 42.73 -17.74 -26.88
C GLY A 334 43.58 -18.48 -25.88
N ASN A 335 44.50 -19.32 -26.39
CA ASN A 335 45.76 -19.78 -25.81
C ASN A 335 45.76 -20.58 -24.50
N GLY A 336 46.09 -21.83 -24.66
CA GLY A 336 46.74 -22.68 -23.65
C GLY A 336 47.88 -23.43 -24.29
N GLN A 337 49.07 -22.99 -24.05
CA GLN A 337 50.22 -23.87 -23.98
C GLN A 337 50.46 -24.21 -22.53
#